data_638f44dd0a6c5294933be1c6bbbf1ab1
#
_entry.id   638f44dd0a6c5294933be1c6bbbf1ab1
#
_cell.length_a   1.000
_cell.length_b   1.000
_cell.length_c   1.000
_cell.angle_alpha   90.00
_cell.angle_beta   90.00
_cell.angle_gamma   90.00
#
_symmetry.space_group_name_H-M   'P 1'
#
loop_
_entity.id
_entity.type
_entity.pdbx_description
1 polymer ?
#
loop_
_entity_poly.entity_id
_entity_poly.type
_entity_poly.pdbx_seq_one_letter_code
_entity_poly.pdbx_strand_id
1 'polypeptide(L)'
;MKTHPPAPIGWIDLLRTVACLLVVFAHCCDPFVAQFDADRTSFLTGVFAGSLVRACVPLFVMMTGVLLLPIPGQTRLGAFYRKRLGRLIRPLLFWSVALPLVAFLYVGLAAPATQNPLIDPALYTAATFARRALTFLFNFNFDSTPLWYLYMLAGLYLVMPILNAWLVRASRREIETLLRIWGLSLLLPYVQMAAPMLGYEGNFGHQGLLGVCDWNPYGTLYYLSGFVVYLVLAYYLTKYPPAWSARRAAAAGIPMFVAGYLVTSLGYVFMQSRFPGNYAYLEIVWYFSGINVFMMTLPLFVWFSRMRIESRQWLRRLAAASFGIYLCHYPFVYMAYDLFDRASWPYLVRIAAMTAATFAGCYLLVRAMQRWRVTERFVR
;
A
#
# COMPACT_ATOMS: atom_id res chain seq x y z
N MET A 1 -17.04 -28.12 -15.34
CA MET A 1 -17.16 -28.08 -13.88
C MET A 1 -17.27 -26.63 -13.44
N LYS A 2 -18.40 -26.22 -12.87
CA LYS A 2 -18.56 -24.93 -12.21
C LYS A 2 -17.74 -24.99 -10.92
N THR A 3 -16.58 -24.37 -10.90
CA THR A 3 -15.79 -24.20 -9.67
C THR A 3 -16.61 -23.29 -8.74
N HIS A 4 -17.16 -23.84 -7.68
CA HIS A 4 -17.73 -23.04 -6.60
C HIS A 4 -16.67 -22.03 -6.14
N PRO A 5 -17.02 -20.77 -5.94
CA PRO A 5 -16.09 -19.82 -5.33
C PRO A 5 -15.67 -20.39 -3.96
N PRO A 6 -14.40 -20.27 -3.58
CA PRO A 6 -13.96 -20.72 -2.25
C PRO A 6 -14.85 -20.12 -1.18
N ALA A 7 -15.15 -20.91 -0.14
CA ALA A 7 -15.97 -20.46 0.98
C ALA A 7 -15.45 -19.10 1.51
N PRO A 8 -16.35 -18.17 1.84
CA PRO A 8 -15.95 -16.84 2.29
C PRO A 8 -15.14 -16.96 3.60
N ILE A 9 -13.91 -16.49 3.58
CA ILE A 9 -13.01 -16.50 4.73
C ILE A 9 -13.23 -15.20 5.48
N GLY A 10 -14.04 -15.22 6.53
CA GLY A 10 -14.52 -14.02 7.22
C GLY A 10 -13.42 -13.09 7.72
N TRP A 11 -12.29 -13.63 8.22
CA TRP A 11 -11.17 -12.79 8.65
C TRP A 11 -10.48 -12.06 7.48
N ILE A 12 -10.48 -12.65 6.27
CA ILE A 12 -9.93 -11.97 5.07
C ILE A 12 -10.85 -10.84 4.64
N ASP A 13 -12.16 -11.01 4.68
CA ASP A 13 -13.10 -9.94 4.35
C ASP A 13 -12.96 -8.79 5.35
N LEU A 14 -12.78 -9.08 6.64
CA LEU A 14 -12.51 -8.06 7.65
C LEU A 14 -11.16 -7.38 7.39
N LEU A 15 -10.08 -8.15 7.22
CA LEU A 15 -8.75 -7.59 6.99
C LEU A 15 -8.72 -6.72 5.74
N ARG A 16 -9.38 -7.13 4.66
CA ARG A 16 -9.51 -6.36 3.42
C ARG A 16 -10.22 -5.03 3.65
N THR A 17 -11.31 -5.04 4.40
CA THR A 17 -12.08 -3.84 4.73
C THR A 17 -11.25 -2.89 5.59
N VAL A 18 -10.59 -3.41 6.63
CA VAL A 18 -9.72 -2.64 7.51
C VAL A 18 -8.53 -2.09 6.74
N ALA A 19 -7.81 -2.90 5.97
CA ALA A 19 -6.66 -2.45 5.19
C ALA A 19 -7.05 -1.35 4.18
N CYS A 20 -8.24 -1.45 3.56
CA CYS A 20 -8.76 -0.41 2.68
C CYS A 20 -9.03 0.91 3.43
N LEU A 21 -9.64 0.83 4.61
CA LEU A 21 -9.86 2.00 5.47
C LEU A 21 -8.52 2.64 5.89
N LEU A 22 -7.53 1.82 6.25
CA LEU A 22 -6.19 2.31 6.61
C LEU A 22 -5.47 3.00 5.44
N VAL A 23 -5.66 2.54 4.20
CA VAL A 23 -5.13 3.24 3.01
C VAL A 23 -5.78 4.61 2.85
N VAL A 24 -7.11 4.70 2.94
CA VAL A 24 -7.82 5.99 2.87
C VAL A 24 -7.35 6.91 3.99
N PHE A 25 -7.23 6.39 5.21
CA PHE A 25 -6.72 7.15 6.35
C PHE A 25 -5.30 7.67 6.13
N ALA A 26 -4.39 6.84 5.59
CA ALA A 26 -3.03 7.24 5.27
C ALA A 26 -3.02 8.47 4.33
N HIS A 27 -3.79 8.41 3.24
CA HIS A 27 -3.86 9.52 2.29
C HIS A 27 -4.61 10.75 2.82
N CYS A 28 -5.50 10.60 3.79
CA CYS A 28 -6.06 11.73 4.52
C CYS A 28 -5.05 12.39 5.48
N CYS A 29 -3.95 11.71 5.83
CA CYS A 29 -2.85 12.32 6.59
C CYS A 29 -1.89 13.13 5.70
N ASP A 30 -1.77 12.83 4.40
CA ASP A 30 -0.77 13.42 3.52
C ASP A 30 -0.81 14.97 3.47
N PRO A 31 -1.99 15.66 3.40
CA PRO A 31 -2.03 17.12 3.45
C PRO A 31 -1.43 17.72 4.72
N PHE A 32 -1.57 17.02 5.85
CA PHE A 32 -1.01 17.47 7.14
C PHE A 32 0.50 17.23 7.20
N VAL A 33 0.97 16.10 6.65
CA VAL A 33 2.41 15.81 6.52
C VAL A 33 3.13 16.85 5.66
N ALA A 34 2.47 17.37 4.64
CA ALA A 34 3.02 18.40 3.76
C ALA A 34 3.24 19.77 4.45
N GLN A 35 2.76 19.97 5.68
CA GLN A 35 2.85 21.23 6.42
C GLN A 35 4.13 21.40 7.26
N PHE A 36 5.21 20.69 6.93
CA PHE A 36 6.45 20.68 7.73
C PHE A 36 6.97 22.07 8.10
N ASP A 37 7.04 22.97 7.12
CA ASP A 37 7.58 24.33 7.30
C ASP A 37 6.50 25.34 7.71
N ALA A 38 5.22 25.06 7.47
CA ALA A 38 4.12 26.00 7.72
C ALA A 38 3.44 25.79 9.09
N ASP A 39 3.22 24.53 9.50
CA ASP A 39 2.55 24.18 10.74
C ASP A 39 3.10 22.88 11.34
N ARG A 40 3.96 23.04 12.34
CA ARG A 40 4.62 21.94 13.04
C ARG A 40 3.64 20.97 13.71
N THR A 41 2.54 21.47 14.25
CA THR A 41 1.53 20.64 14.94
C THR A 41 0.75 19.81 13.92
N SER A 42 0.38 20.41 12.80
CA SER A 42 -0.21 19.72 11.65
C SER A 42 0.70 18.61 11.15
N PHE A 43 1.96 18.95 10.86
CA PHE A 43 2.97 18.00 10.40
C PHE A 43 3.13 16.80 11.34
N LEU A 44 3.37 17.05 12.63
CA LEU A 44 3.54 15.97 13.60
C LEU A 44 2.29 15.09 13.70
N THR A 45 1.09 15.70 13.72
CA THR A 45 -0.16 14.93 13.75
C THR A 45 -0.29 14.04 12.52
N GLY A 46 -0.03 14.58 11.33
CA GLY A 46 -0.04 13.82 10.06
C GLY A 46 0.95 12.67 10.05
N VAL A 47 2.21 12.93 10.48
CA VAL A 47 3.27 11.90 10.52
C VAL A 47 2.93 10.79 11.50
N PHE A 48 2.55 11.11 12.75
CA PHE A 48 2.25 10.08 13.74
C PHE A 48 1.00 9.28 13.36
N ALA A 49 -0.05 9.93 12.87
CA ALA A 49 -1.26 9.24 12.42
C ALA A 49 -1.00 8.39 11.17
N GLY A 50 -0.33 8.94 10.15
CA GLY A 50 -0.01 8.23 8.91
C GLY A 50 0.95 7.06 9.11
N SER A 51 1.93 7.19 10.01
CA SER A 51 2.86 6.12 10.36
C SER A 51 2.16 4.90 10.97
N LEU A 52 1.11 5.12 11.77
CA LEU A 52 0.36 4.05 12.44
C LEU A 52 -0.24 3.03 11.47
N VAL A 53 -0.56 3.46 10.25
CA VAL A 53 -1.32 2.67 9.29
C VAL A 53 -0.48 2.11 8.13
N ARG A 54 0.85 2.26 8.17
CA ARG A 54 1.74 1.83 7.07
C ARG A 54 1.70 0.34 6.74
N ALA A 55 1.25 -0.52 7.64
CA ALA A 55 1.05 -1.95 7.38
C ALA A 55 -0.02 -2.25 6.31
N CYS A 56 -0.86 -1.28 5.91
CA CYS A 56 -2.00 -1.50 5.02
C CYS A 56 -1.64 -2.15 3.68
N VAL A 57 -0.58 -1.70 3.00
CA VAL A 57 -0.18 -2.23 1.69
C VAL A 57 0.41 -3.65 1.79
N PRO A 58 1.38 -3.94 2.67
CA PRO A 58 1.85 -5.31 2.85
C PRO A 58 0.73 -6.29 3.23
N LEU A 59 -0.26 -5.87 4.02
CA LEU A 59 -1.42 -6.70 4.34
C LEU A 59 -2.24 -7.06 3.08
N PHE A 60 -2.40 -6.16 2.11
CA PHE A 60 -3.04 -6.49 0.84
C PHE A 60 -2.23 -7.51 0.03
N VAL A 61 -0.90 -7.39 0.02
CA VAL A 61 -0.02 -8.36 -0.63
C VAL A 61 -0.14 -9.73 0.05
N MET A 62 -0.11 -9.77 1.38
CA MET A 62 -0.26 -11.02 2.13
C MET A 62 -1.63 -11.68 1.90
N MET A 63 -2.72 -10.92 1.86
CA MET A 63 -4.04 -11.45 1.49
C MET A 63 -4.04 -12.04 0.08
N THR A 64 -3.32 -11.42 -0.86
CA THR A 64 -3.15 -11.97 -2.21
C THR A 64 -2.44 -13.33 -2.17
N GLY A 65 -1.40 -13.48 -1.34
CA GLY A 65 -0.71 -14.73 -1.11
C GLY A 65 -1.64 -15.82 -0.57
N VAL A 66 -2.43 -15.50 0.48
CA VAL A 66 -3.41 -16.46 1.05
C VAL A 66 -4.45 -16.92 0.04
N LEU A 67 -4.96 -16.00 -0.77
CA LEU A 67 -6.05 -16.30 -1.70
C LEU A 67 -5.61 -17.00 -2.98
N LEU A 68 -4.35 -16.90 -3.35
CA LEU A 68 -3.86 -17.37 -4.65
C LEU A 68 -2.81 -18.48 -4.56
N LEU A 69 -2.21 -18.72 -3.41
CA LEU A 69 -1.22 -19.76 -3.20
C LEU A 69 -1.77 -20.83 -2.24
N PRO A 70 -1.63 -22.13 -2.59
CA PRO A 70 -1.06 -22.64 -3.85
C PRO A 70 -2.01 -22.48 -5.05
N ILE A 71 -1.44 -22.31 -6.24
CA ILE A 71 -2.23 -22.30 -7.48
C ILE A 71 -2.67 -23.75 -7.76
N PRO A 72 -3.95 -23.99 -8.10
CA PRO A 72 -4.42 -25.35 -8.43
C PRO A 72 -3.61 -25.98 -9.57
N GLY A 73 -3.19 -27.24 -9.39
CA GLY A 73 -2.13 -27.90 -10.15
C GLY A 73 -2.33 -28.06 -11.67
N GLN A 74 -3.54 -27.82 -12.20
CA GLN A 74 -3.82 -27.90 -13.65
C GLN A 74 -4.02 -26.53 -14.32
N THR A 75 -3.69 -25.44 -13.64
CA THR A 75 -3.89 -24.10 -14.18
C THR A 75 -2.81 -23.80 -15.23
N ARG A 76 -3.20 -23.71 -16.52
CA ARG A 76 -2.29 -23.28 -17.58
C ARG A 76 -1.84 -21.84 -17.36
N LEU A 77 -0.54 -21.58 -17.55
CA LEU A 77 0.10 -20.27 -17.33
C LEU A 77 -0.65 -19.12 -18.04
N GLY A 78 -0.95 -19.27 -19.33
CA GLY A 78 -1.68 -18.25 -20.09
C GLY A 78 -3.10 -18.00 -19.57
N ALA A 79 -3.79 -19.03 -19.05
CA ALA A 79 -5.11 -18.86 -18.43
C ALA A 79 -5.03 -18.12 -17.10
N PHE A 80 -3.98 -18.38 -16.30
CA PHE A 80 -3.71 -17.66 -15.07
C PHE A 80 -3.48 -16.18 -15.35
N TYR A 81 -2.55 -15.83 -16.25
CA TYR A 81 -2.24 -14.45 -16.59
C TYR A 81 -3.44 -13.71 -17.17
N ARG A 82 -4.11 -14.28 -18.17
CA ARG A 82 -5.31 -13.66 -18.76
C ARG A 82 -6.37 -13.36 -17.71
N LYS A 83 -6.58 -14.27 -16.74
CA LYS A 83 -7.56 -14.08 -15.67
C LYS A 83 -7.13 -13.00 -14.68
N ARG A 84 -5.84 -12.95 -14.30
CA ARG A 84 -5.34 -12.06 -13.25
C ARG A 84 -5.00 -10.68 -13.79
N LEU A 85 -4.19 -10.60 -14.84
CA LEU A 85 -3.84 -9.32 -15.46
C LEU A 85 -5.05 -8.65 -16.12
N GLY A 86 -5.96 -9.40 -16.74
CA GLY A 86 -7.18 -8.84 -17.32
C GLY A 86 -8.09 -8.14 -16.31
N ARG A 87 -8.03 -8.52 -15.03
CA ARG A 87 -8.75 -7.82 -13.95
C ARG A 87 -8.07 -6.54 -13.50
N LEU A 88 -6.77 -6.40 -13.73
CA LEU A 88 -6.02 -5.19 -13.37
C LEU A 88 -5.97 -4.18 -14.50
N ILE A 89 -5.76 -4.63 -15.73
CA ILE A 89 -5.53 -3.76 -16.90
C ILE A 89 -6.74 -2.85 -17.15
N ARG A 90 -7.97 -3.37 -17.10
CA ARG A 90 -9.16 -2.57 -17.35
C ARG A 90 -9.36 -1.44 -16.34
N PRO A 91 -9.35 -1.70 -15.01
CA PRO A 91 -9.36 -0.63 -14.02
C PRO A 91 -8.18 0.31 -14.18
N LEU A 92 -6.97 -0.21 -14.41
CA LEU A 92 -5.78 0.62 -14.57
C LEU A 92 -5.94 1.64 -15.70
N LEU A 93 -6.30 1.19 -16.91
CA LEU A 93 -6.51 2.07 -18.06
C LEU A 93 -7.61 3.12 -17.80
N PHE A 94 -8.73 2.71 -17.22
CA PHE A 94 -9.83 3.61 -16.92
C PHE A 94 -9.43 4.68 -15.90
N TRP A 95 -8.89 4.27 -14.76
CA TRP A 95 -8.56 5.18 -13.66
C TRP A 95 -7.33 6.04 -13.95
N SER A 96 -6.41 5.61 -14.80
CA SER A 96 -5.29 6.45 -15.25
C SER A 96 -5.73 7.70 -16.01
N VAL A 97 -6.91 7.69 -16.60
CA VAL A 97 -7.50 8.87 -17.25
C VAL A 97 -8.57 9.52 -16.36
N ALA A 98 -9.39 8.72 -15.68
CA ALA A 98 -10.49 9.23 -14.87
C ALA A 98 -10.01 10.05 -13.66
N LEU A 99 -8.92 9.62 -12.98
CA LEU A 99 -8.40 10.36 -11.81
C LEU A 99 -7.89 11.75 -12.17
N PRO A 100 -6.99 11.93 -13.18
CA PRO A 100 -6.58 13.26 -13.62
C PRO A 100 -7.74 14.11 -14.14
N LEU A 101 -8.74 13.49 -14.80
CA LEU A 101 -9.92 14.21 -15.26
C LEU A 101 -10.74 14.76 -14.09
N VAL A 102 -11.02 13.93 -13.09
CA VAL A 102 -11.78 14.35 -11.91
C VAL A 102 -11.01 15.41 -11.13
N ALA A 103 -9.69 15.26 -10.98
CA ALA A 103 -8.84 16.26 -10.33
C ALA A 103 -8.85 17.59 -11.11
N PHE A 104 -8.75 17.56 -12.44
CA PHE A 104 -8.84 18.75 -13.28
C PHE A 104 -10.22 19.44 -13.15
N LEU A 105 -11.33 18.68 -13.22
CA LEU A 105 -12.67 19.23 -13.07
C LEU A 105 -12.88 19.83 -11.68
N TYR A 106 -12.36 19.18 -10.65
CA TYR A 106 -12.50 19.68 -9.29
C TYR A 106 -11.61 20.89 -9.02
N VAL A 107 -10.30 20.75 -9.14
CA VAL A 107 -9.33 21.81 -8.80
C VAL A 107 -9.36 22.94 -9.82
N GLY A 108 -9.39 22.62 -11.12
CA GLY A 108 -9.33 23.63 -12.17
C GLY A 108 -10.63 24.43 -12.36
N LEU A 109 -11.79 23.85 -12.04
CA LEU A 109 -13.08 24.48 -12.31
C LEU A 109 -13.93 24.72 -11.05
N ALA A 110 -14.01 23.74 -10.12
CA ALA A 110 -14.92 23.81 -8.98
C ALA A 110 -14.28 24.43 -7.73
N ALA A 111 -13.00 24.18 -7.49
CA ALA A 111 -12.26 24.62 -6.31
C ALA A 111 -10.91 25.25 -6.64
N PRO A 112 -10.83 26.29 -7.50
CA PRO A 112 -9.56 26.89 -7.90
C PRO A 112 -8.85 27.63 -6.76
N ALA A 113 -9.55 27.91 -5.66
CA ALA A 113 -9.03 28.55 -4.46
C ALA A 113 -8.73 27.54 -3.32
N THR A 114 -8.55 26.25 -3.64
CA THR A 114 -8.20 25.23 -2.63
C THR A 114 -6.93 25.62 -1.88
N GLN A 115 -6.94 25.38 -0.57
CA GLN A 115 -5.78 25.55 0.32
C GLN A 115 -5.09 24.22 0.64
N ASN A 116 -5.40 23.17 -0.11
CA ASN A 116 -4.80 21.86 0.09
C ASN A 116 -3.29 21.94 -0.25
N PRO A 117 -2.38 21.71 0.72
CA PRO A 117 -0.95 21.89 0.53
C PRO A 117 -0.31 20.89 -0.46
N LEU A 118 -1.05 19.84 -0.85
CA LEU A 118 -0.62 18.89 -1.87
C LEU A 118 -0.91 19.36 -3.30
N ILE A 119 -1.67 20.43 -3.46
CA ILE A 119 -2.23 20.87 -4.74
C ILE A 119 -1.68 22.25 -5.09
N ASP A 120 -1.06 22.35 -6.26
CA ASP A 120 -0.80 23.63 -6.93
C ASP A 120 -1.90 23.83 -7.99
N PRO A 121 -2.90 24.71 -7.76
CA PRO A 121 -4.00 24.93 -8.70
C PRO A 121 -3.54 25.35 -10.10
N ALA A 122 -2.39 26.02 -10.22
CA ALA A 122 -1.84 26.45 -11.51
C ALA A 122 -1.49 25.28 -12.45
N LEU A 123 -1.30 24.08 -11.91
CA LEU A 123 -1.01 22.87 -12.67
C LEU A 123 -2.27 22.18 -13.23
N TYR A 124 -3.49 22.64 -12.88
CA TYR A 124 -4.74 22.01 -13.31
C TYR A 124 -5.39 22.73 -14.48
N THR A 125 -4.67 22.79 -15.59
CA THR A 125 -5.12 23.35 -16.86
C THR A 125 -5.55 22.24 -17.83
N ALA A 126 -6.35 22.60 -18.87
CA ALA A 126 -6.76 21.66 -19.91
C ALA A 126 -5.54 21.07 -20.66
N ALA A 127 -4.49 21.87 -20.88
CA ALA A 127 -3.24 21.43 -21.52
C ALA A 127 -2.50 20.40 -20.65
N THR A 128 -2.43 20.65 -19.35
CA THR A 128 -1.80 19.70 -18.39
C THR A 128 -2.61 18.41 -18.32
N PHE A 129 -3.92 18.48 -18.26
CA PHE A 129 -4.79 17.30 -18.31
C PHE A 129 -4.57 16.49 -19.59
N ALA A 130 -4.61 17.13 -20.78
CA ALA A 130 -4.38 16.47 -22.05
C ALA A 130 -3.04 15.75 -22.09
N ARG A 131 -1.95 16.41 -21.64
CA ARG A 131 -0.63 15.81 -21.54
C ARG A 131 -0.61 14.60 -20.61
N ARG A 132 -1.20 14.69 -19.41
CA ARG A 132 -1.31 13.57 -18.45
C ARG A 132 -2.10 12.41 -19.02
N ALA A 133 -3.20 12.68 -19.73
CA ALA A 133 -4.02 11.67 -20.37
C ALA A 133 -3.30 10.97 -21.53
N LEU A 134 -2.50 11.68 -22.31
CA LEU A 134 -1.73 11.10 -23.42
C LEU A 134 -0.51 10.31 -22.97
N THR A 135 0.12 10.72 -21.85
CA THR A 135 1.36 10.12 -21.36
C THR A 135 1.15 9.15 -20.21
N PHE A 136 -0.09 8.78 -19.88
CA PHE A 136 -0.40 7.98 -18.69
C PHE A 136 0.33 6.63 -18.63
N LEU A 137 0.68 6.04 -19.77
CA LEU A 137 1.44 4.78 -19.83
C LEU A 137 2.93 4.95 -19.48
N PHE A 138 3.48 6.15 -19.68
CA PHE A 138 4.91 6.41 -19.57
C PHE A 138 5.27 7.34 -18.41
N ASN A 139 4.30 8.10 -17.95
CA ASN A 139 4.51 9.12 -16.93
C ASN A 139 3.43 9.06 -15.86
N PHE A 140 3.83 8.52 -14.72
CA PHE A 140 2.99 8.45 -13.55
C PHE A 140 2.79 9.87 -13.00
N ASN A 141 1.56 10.29 -12.79
CA ASN A 141 1.26 11.61 -12.25
C ASN A 141 0.68 11.53 -10.82
N PHE A 142 0.79 12.64 -10.09
CA PHE A 142 0.41 12.70 -8.68
C PHE A 142 -1.05 12.30 -8.43
N ASP A 143 -2.00 12.72 -9.28
CA ASP A 143 -3.42 12.40 -9.12
C ASP A 143 -3.73 10.91 -9.27
N SER A 144 -2.87 10.17 -9.96
CA SER A 144 -2.97 8.72 -10.15
C SER A 144 -2.02 7.93 -9.25
N THR A 145 -1.39 8.58 -8.26
CA THR A 145 -0.46 7.94 -7.32
C THR A 145 -0.97 6.59 -6.79
N PRO A 146 -2.22 6.41 -6.34
CA PRO A 146 -2.67 5.11 -5.82
C PRO A 146 -2.53 3.95 -6.81
N LEU A 147 -2.49 4.22 -8.11
CA LEU A 147 -2.42 3.18 -9.14
C LEU A 147 -1.07 2.44 -9.18
N TRP A 148 -0.01 2.97 -8.54
CA TRP A 148 1.29 2.28 -8.44
C TRP A 148 1.16 0.85 -7.91
N TYR A 149 0.21 0.62 -7.01
CA TYR A 149 -0.07 -0.70 -6.45
C TYR A 149 -0.52 -1.71 -7.52
N LEU A 150 -1.28 -1.28 -8.54
CA LEU A 150 -1.70 -2.17 -9.62
C LEU A 150 -0.51 -2.61 -10.50
N TYR A 151 0.45 -1.71 -10.73
CA TYR A 151 1.70 -2.07 -11.43
C TYR A 151 2.50 -3.09 -10.62
N MET A 152 2.68 -2.83 -9.32
CA MET A 152 3.34 -3.76 -8.42
C MET A 152 2.60 -5.11 -8.37
N LEU A 153 1.27 -5.10 -8.24
CA LEU A 153 0.46 -6.31 -8.20
C LEU A 153 0.52 -7.10 -9.52
N ALA A 154 0.59 -6.41 -10.66
CA ALA A 154 0.81 -7.07 -11.96
C ALA A 154 2.16 -7.81 -11.97
N GLY A 155 3.23 -7.17 -11.50
CA GLY A 155 4.54 -7.81 -11.33
C GLY A 155 4.47 -9.05 -10.42
N LEU A 156 3.77 -8.95 -9.29
CA LEU A 156 3.56 -10.09 -8.39
C LEU A 156 2.80 -11.24 -9.08
N TYR A 157 1.80 -10.95 -9.90
CA TYR A 157 1.08 -11.99 -10.65
C TYR A 157 1.96 -12.66 -11.70
N LEU A 158 2.90 -11.93 -12.32
CA LEU A 158 3.85 -12.51 -13.28
C LEU A 158 4.81 -13.50 -12.60
N VAL A 159 5.29 -13.18 -11.40
CA VAL A 159 6.22 -14.03 -10.64
C VAL A 159 5.51 -15.18 -9.92
N MET A 160 4.23 -15.04 -9.60
CA MET A 160 3.49 -15.97 -8.74
C MET A 160 3.50 -17.44 -9.21
N PRO A 161 3.38 -17.78 -10.51
CA PRO A 161 3.48 -19.18 -10.96
C PRO A 161 4.87 -19.78 -10.73
N ILE A 162 5.93 -18.98 -10.83
CA ILE A 162 7.31 -19.41 -10.56
C ILE A 162 7.46 -19.71 -9.07
N LEU A 163 7.01 -18.80 -8.20
CA LEU A 163 6.97 -19.02 -6.75
C LEU A 163 6.17 -20.27 -6.39
N ASN A 164 5.01 -20.46 -7.02
CA ASN A 164 4.15 -21.62 -6.78
C ASN A 164 4.86 -22.92 -7.11
N ALA A 165 5.56 -23.00 -8.25
CA ALA A 165 6.27 -24.19 -8.67
C ALA A 165 7.33 -24.63 -7.64
N TRP A 166 7.97 -23.68 -6.98
CA TRP A 166 8.89 -23.93 -5.89
C TRP A 166 8.16 -24.23 -4.57
N LEU A 167 7.20 -23.41 -4.17
CA LEU A 167 6.49 -23.50 -2.86
C LEU A 167 5.77 -24.84 -2.64
N VAL A 168 5.21 -25.43 -3.70
CA VAL A 168 4.53 -26.74 -3.59
C VAL A 168 5.49 -27.89 -3.23
N ARG A 169 6.75 -27.77 -3.60
CA ARG A 169 7.81 -28.78 -3.37
C ARG A 169 8.70 -28.45 -2.19
N ALA A 170 8.78 -27.17 -1.82
CA ALA A 170 9.67 -26.69 -0.78
C ALA A 170 9.31 -27.26 0.58
N SER A 171 10.32 -27.72 1.30
CA SER A 171 10.25 -28.09 2.70
C SER A 171 10.04 -26.84 3.58
N ARG A 172 9.55 -27.04 4.80
CA ARG A 172 9.41 -25.98 5.77
C ARG A 172 10.73 -25.23 6.01
N ARG A 173 11.85 -25.95 6.11
CA ARG A 173 13.18 -25.35 6.36
C ARG A 173 13.64 -24.46 5.20
N GLU A 174 13.40 -24.87 3.96
CA GLU A 174 13.76 -24.07 2.79
C GLU A 174 12.98 -22.75 2.75
N ILE A 175 11.68 -22.80 3.04
CA ILE A 175 10.84 -21.59 3.10
C ILE A 175 11.34 -20.67 4.24
N GLU A 176 11.62 -21.22 5.44
CA GLU A 176 12.16 -20.44 6.55
C GLU A 176 13.51 -19.81 6.22
N THR A 177 14.39 -20.52 5.49
CA THR A 177 15.66 -19.98 5.04
C THR A 177 15.49 -18.78 4.11
N LEU A 178 14.59 -18.90 3.11
CA LEU A 178 14.27 -17.77 2.23
C LEU A 178 13.71 -16.58 3.02
N LEU A 179 12.80 -16.83 3.97
CA LEU A 179 12.21 -15.77 4.81
C LEU A 179 13.26 -15.07 5.68
N ARG A 180 14.29 -15.80 6.19
CA ARG A 180 15.40 -15.20 6.94
C ARG A 180 16.29 -14.33 6.05
N ILE A 181 16.65 -14.80 4.85
CA ILE A 181 17.44 -14.02 3.89
C ILE A 181 16.68 -12.74 3.50
N TRP A 182 15.39 -12.87 3.21
CA TRP A 182 14.54 -11.71 2.94
C TRP A 182 14.47 -10.75 4.13
N GLY A 183 14.29 -11.25 5.35
CA GLY A 183 14.28 -10.44 6.57
C GLY A 183 15.57 -9.62 6.74
N LEU A 184 16.72 -10.21 6.42
CA LEU A 184 18.00 -9.49 6.39
C LEU A 184 18.03 -8.42 5.29
N SER A 185 17.44 -8.69 4.12
CA SER A 185 17.40 -7.71 3.03
C SER A 185 16.62 -6.43 3.40
N LEU A 186 15.65 -6.54 4.31
CA LEU A 186 14.86 -5.38 4.78
C LEU A 186 15.70 -4.38 5.61
N LEU A 187 16.87 -4.79 6.12
CA LEU A 187 17.81 -3.93 6.85
C LEU A 187 18.71 -3.14 5.90
N LEU A 188 18.86 -3.59 4.64
CA LEU A 188 19.83 -3.01 3.72
C LEU A 188 19.68 -1.50 3.49
N PRO A 189 18.47 -0.93 3.34
CA PRO A 189 18.31 0.52 3.20
C PRO A 189 18.88 1.30 4.40
N TYR A 190 18.74 0.78 5.62
CA TYR A 190 19.31 1.39 6.83
C TYR A 190 20.82 1.27 6.89
N VAL A 191 21.37 0.12 6.46
CA VAL A 191 22.83 -0.07 6.36
C VAL A 191 23.43 0.91 5.35
N GLN A 192 22.79 1.10 4.20
CA GLN A 192 23.23 2.05 3.19
C GLN A 192 23.19 3.49 3.67
N MET A 193 22.15 3.86 4.43
CA MET A 193 22.03 5.19 5.02
C MET A 193 23.14 5.43 6.07
N ALA A 194 23.47 4.41 6.88
CA ALA A 194 24.48 4.53 7.94
C ALA A 194 25.91 4.40 7.42
N ALA A 195 26.17 3.68 6.34
CA ALA A 195 27.50 3.38 5.84
C ALA A 195 28.37 4.64 5.55
N PRO A 196 27.87 5.71 4.93
CA PRO A 196 28.64 6.95 4.77
C PRO A 196 29.04 7.59 6.10
N MET A 197 28.20 7.47 7.15
CA MET A 197 28.52 7.99 8.49
C MET A 197 29.69 7.24 9.14
N LEU A 198 29.98 6.04 8.66
CA LEU A 198 31.09 5.19 9.09
C LEU A 198 32.31 5.28 8.17
N GLY A 199 32.33 6.28 7.25
CA GLY A 199 33.43 6.52 6.33
C GLY A 199 33.42 5.69 5.06
N TYR A 200 32.30 5.03 4.73
CA TYR A 200 32.17 4.31 3.46
C TYR A 200 31.72 5.26 2.33
N GLU A 201 32.58 5.46 1.34
CA GLU A 201 32.33 6.39 0.23
C GLU A 201 31.83 5.71 -1.06
N GLY A 202 31.76 4.39 -1.08
CA GLY A 202 31.40 3.61 -2.26
C GLY A 202 32.56 3.44 -3.25
N ASN A 203 32.30 2.66 -4.30
CA ASN A 203 33.25 2.44 -5.40
C ASN A 203 32.72 3.08 -6.69
N PHE A 204 33.62 3.59 -7.55
CA PHE A 204 33.27 4.13 -8.87
C PHE A 204 32.12 5.17 -8.86
N GLY A 205 32.16 6.10 -7.92
CA GLY A 205 31.24 7.24 -7.82
C GLY A 205 29.84 6.90 -7.35
N HIS A 206 29.13 5.98 -8.01
CA HIS A 206 27.72 5.67 -7.71
C HIS A 206 27.44 4.25 -7.25
N GLN A 207 28.48 3.41 -7.14
CA GLN A 207 28.29 2.05 -6.66
C GLN A 207 28.49 1.98 -5.16
N GLY A 208 27.40 1.66 -4.47
CA GLY A 208 27.37 1.55 -3.03
C GLY A 208 27.71 0.17 -2.49
N LEU A 209 27.44 0.00 -1.21
CA LEU A 209 27.62 -1.24 -0.47
C LEU A 209 26.84 -2.39 -1.12
N LEU A 210 27.45 -3.58 -1.22
CA LEU A 210 26.83 -4.78 -1.79
C LEU A 210 26.28 -4.62 -3.24
N GLY A 211 26.91 -3.76 -4.05
CA GLY A 211 26.53 -3.57 -5.44
C GLY A 211 25.31 -2.68 -5.66
N VAL A 212 24.96 -1.87 -4.66
CA VAL A 212 23.87 -0.88 -4.79
C VAL A 212 24.25 0.22 -5.78
N CYS A 213 23.31 0.65 -6.60
CA CYS A 213 23.43 1.74 -7.52
C CYS A 213 22.05 2.36 -7.80
N ASP A 214 21.96 3.46 -8.53
CA ASP A 214 20.71 4.21 -8.77
C ASP A 214 19.58 3.37 -9.34
N TRP A 215 19.88 2.42 -10.21
CA TRP A 215 18.91 1.50 -10.81
C TRP A 215 18.72 0.20 -10.00
N ASN A 216 19.51 -0.05 -8.97
CA ASN A 216 19.44 -1.25 -8.12
C ASN A 216 19.67 -0.94 -6.64
N PRO A 217 18.67 -0.43 -5.93
CA PRO A 217 18.82 0.00 -4.53
C PRO A 217 19.03 -1.14 -3.54
N TYR A 218 18.81 -2.39 -3.94
CA TYR A 218 19.03 -3.58 -3.10
C TYR A 218 20.31 -4.35 -3.43
N GLY A 219 21.07 -3.92 -4.42
CA GLY A 219 22.33 -4.57 -4.83
C GLY A 219 22.20 -6.08 -5.00
N THR A 220 23.07 -6.84 -4.38
CA THR A 220 23.07 -8.32 -4.40
C THR A 220 21.74 -8.96 -3.98
N LEU A 221 20.98 -8.30 -3.11
CA LEU A 221 19.72 -8.83 -2.58
C LEU A 221 18.48 -8.39 -3.39
N TYR A 222 18.67 -7.72 -4.52
CA TYR A 222 17.58 -7.17 -5.36
C TYR A 222 16.46 -8.18 -5.64
N TYR A 223 16.82 -9.39 -6.06
CA TYR A 223 15.85 -10.42 -6.45
C TYR A 223 15.07 -11.03 -5.28
N LEU A 224 15.53 -10.86 -4.06
CA LEU A 224 14.93 -11.41 -2.84
C LEU A 224 14.25 -10.33 -1.99
N SER A 225 14.34 -9.06 -2.40
CA SER A 225 13.80 -7.92 -1.66
C SER A 225 12.38 -7.58 -2.08
N GLY A 226 11.77 -6.65 -1.36
CA GLY A 226 10.49 -6.08 -1.72
C GLY A 226 9.29 -6.96 -1.42
N PHE A 227 8.22 -6.78 -2.22
CA PHE A 227 6.90 -7.33 -1.94
C PHE A 227 6.73 -8.83 -2.23
N VAL A 228 7.58 -9.41 -3.08
CA VAL A 228 7.45 -10.81 -3.55
C VAL A 228 7.40 -11.78 -2.38
N VAL A 229 8.26 -11.58 -1.40
CA VAL A 229 8.39 -12.53 -0.27
C VAL A 229 7.27 -12.35 0.77
N TYR A 230 6.53 -11.23 0.77
CA TYR A 230 5.28 -11.15 1.55
C TYR A 230 4.24 -12.19 1.08
N LEU A 231 4.21 -12.56 -0.21
CA LEU A 231 3.37 -13.67 -0.70
C LEU A 231 3.80 -14.99 -0.09
N VAL A 232 5.12 -15.24 -0.02
CA VAL A 232 5.70 -16.45 0.58
C VAL A 232 5.44 -16.48 2.08
N LEU A 233 5.61 -15.36 2.78
CA LEU A 233 5.32 -15.23 4.21
C LEU A 233 3.85 -15.55 4.51
N ALA A 234 2.92 -15.03 3.72
CA ALA A 234 1.50 -15.30 3.89
C ALA A 234 1.18 -16.79 3.66
N TYR A 235 1.73 -17.40 2.60
CA TYR A 235 1.62 -18.83 2.36
C TYR A 235 2.19 -19.65 3.54
N TYR A 236 3.39 -19.29 4.03
CA TYR A 236 4.04 -19.96 5.16
C TYR A 236 3.18 -19.91 6.42
N LEU A 237 2.71 -18.72 6.80
CA LEU A 237 1.89 -18.54 8.01
C LEU A 237 0.52 -19.24 7.92
N THR A 238 -0.01 -19.41 6.72
CA THR A 238 -1.26 -20.16 6.49
C THR A 238 -1.03 -21.66 6.55
N LYS A 239 0.08 -22.15 5.98
CA LYS A 239 0.42 -23.59 5.96
C LYS A 239 0.97 -24.07 7.29
N TYR A 240 1.72 -23.22 7.99
CA TYR A 240 2.36 -23.51 9.27
C TYR A 240 2.00 -22.43 10.32
N PRO A 241 0.73 -22.37 10.74
CA PRO A 241 0.29 -21.35 11.68
C PRO A 241 1.06 -21.45 13.00
N PRO A 242 1.49 -20.33 13.60
CA PRO A 242 2.18 -20.35 14.88
C PRO A 242 1.30 -20.96 15.99
N ALA A 243 1.81 -21.98 16.67
CA ALA A 243 1.12 -22.65 17.79
C ALA A 243 1.16 -21.85 19.11
N TRP A 244 1.29 -20.51 19.04
CA TRP A 244 1.36 -19.64 20.21
C TRP A 244 -0.02 -19.42 20.82
N SER A 245 -0.11 -19.31 22.13
CA SER A 245 -1.31 -18.80 22.79
C SER A 245 -1.56 -17.33 22.36
N ALA A 246 -2.80 -16.87 22.49
CA ALA A 246 -3.14 -15.46 22.22
C ALA A 246 -2.27 -14.50 23.07
N ARG A 247 -2.02 -14.85 24.34
CA ARG A 247 -1.16 -14.07 25.24
C ARG A 247 0.29 -13.99 24.75
N ARG A 248 0.86 -15.10 24.28
CA ARG A 248 2.23 -15.12 23.73
C ARG A 248 2.32 -14.33 22.41
N ALA A 249 1.31 -14.47 21.55
CA ALA A 249 1.25 -13.69 20.30
C ALA A 249 1.14 -12.20 20.56
N ALA A 250 0.36 -11.77 21.56
CA ALA A 250 0.25 -10.38 21.98
C ALA A 250 1.55 -9.88 22.63
N ALA A 251 2.15 -10.66 23.54
CA ALA A 251 3.38 -10.30 24.24
C ALA A 251 4.57 -10.09 23.27
N ALA A 252 4.64 -10.84 22.18
CA ALA A 252 5.65 -10.63 21.15
C ALA A 252 5.24 -9.59 20.11
N GLY A 253 3.97 -9.60 19.69
CA GLY A 253 3.48 -8.77 18.59
C GLY A 253 3.31 -7.30 18.96
N ILE A 254 2.86 -6.98 20.18
CA ILE A 254 2.66 -5.58 20.59
C ILE A 254 4.00 -4.83 20.66
N PRO A 255 5.04 -5.31 21.36
CA PRO A 255 6.33 -4.63 21.34
C PRO A 255 6.94 -4.52 19.94
N MET A 256 6.81 -5.56 19.12
CA MET A 256 7.26 -5.54 17.73
C MET A 256 6.55 -4.46 16.91
N PHE A 257 5.22 -4.35 17.02
CA PHE A 257 4.43 -3.31 16.35
C PHE A 257 4.84 -1.92 16.83
N VAL A 258 4.95 -1.72 18.15
CA VAL A 258 5.32 -0.43 18.75
C VAL A 258 6.73 -0.02 18.29
N ALA A 259 7.70 -0.94 18.31
CA ALA A 259 9.05 -0.64 17.83
C ALA A 259 9.04 -0.24 16.34
N GLY A 260 8.33 -0.98 15.48
CA GLY A 260 8.17 -0.64 14.07
C GLY A 260 7.52 0.73 13.88
N TYR A 261 6.46 1.03 14.64
CA TYR A 261 5.78 2.32 14.61
C TYR A 261 6.70 3.48 15.05
N LEU A 262 7.45 3.31 16.13
CA LEU A 262 8.39 4.34 16.60
C LEU A 262 9.49 4.62 15.58
N VAL A 263 10.07 3.58 14.98
CA VAL A 263 11.05 3.76 13.91
C VAL A 263 10.43 4.47 12.71
N THR A 264 9.20 4.13 12.34
CA THR A 264 8.50 4.77 11.22
C THR A 264 8.20 6.24 11.51
N SER A 265 7.60 6.57 12.65
CA SER A 265 7.15 7.93 12.97
C SER A 265 8.30 8.86 13.37
N LEU A 266 9.12 8.44 14.34
CA LEU A 266 10.26 9.25 14.80
C LEU A 266 11.35 9.33 13.71
N GLY A 267 11.56 8.23 12.96
CA GLY A 267 12.45 8.22 11.82
C GLY A 267 12.05 9.22 10.75
N TYR A 268 10.75 9.33 10.43
CA TYR A 268 10.27 10.33 9.47
C TYR A 268 10.52 11.76 9.95
N VAL A 269 10.20 12.05 11.20
CA VAL A 269 10.45 13.38 11.80
C VAL A 269 11.94 13.71 11.78
N PHE A 270 12.79 12.74 12.13
CA PHE A 270 14.25 12.90 12.12
C PHE A 270 14.78 13.15 10.70
N MET A 271 14.38 12.31 9.73
CA MET A 271 14.84 12.44 8.34
C MET A 271 14.41 13.77 7.72
N GLN A 272 13.16 14.17 7.91
CA GLN A 272 12.66 15.45 7.42
C GLN A 272 13.38 16.63 8.06
N SER A 273 13.71 16.55 9.35
CA SER A 273 14.41 17.62 10.08
C SER A 273 15.90 17.70 9.69
N ARG A 274 16.55 16.55 9.41
CA ARG A 274 17.97 16.49 9.09
C ARG A 274 18.27 16.65 7.61
N PHE A 275 17.37 16.17 6.74
CA PHE A 275 17.51 16.14 5.29
C PHE A 275 16.20 16.62 4.64
N PRO A 276 15.80 17.89 4.84
CA PRO A 276 14.50 18.39 4.38
C PRO A 276 14.37 18.23 2.87
N GLY A 277 13.22 17.68 2.44
CA GLY A 277 12.93 17.46 1.02
C GLY A 277 13.66 16.29 0.36
N ASN A 278 14.49 15.54 1.09
CA ASN A 278 15.16 14.36 0.55
C ASN A 278 14.24 13.12 0.63
N TYR A 279 13.48 12.91 -0.43
CA TYR A 279 12.53 11.79 -0.53
C TYR A 279 13.18 10.42 -0.39
N ALA A 280 14.42 10.23 -0.84
CA ALA A 280 15.12 8.94 -0.73
C ALA A 280 15.32 8.53 0.74
N TYR A 281 15.63 9.48 1.63
CA TYR A 281 15.73 9.22 3.06
C TYR A 281 14.37 9.01 3.73
N LEU A 282 13.34 9.75 3.32
CA LEU A 282 11.97 9.55 3.81
C LEU A 282 11.42 8.18 3.42
N GLU A 283 11.70 7.72 2.21
CA GLU A 283 11.32 6.39 1.72
C GLU A 283 11.94 5.25 2.54
N ILE A 284 13.14 5.39 3.11
CA ILE A 284 13.74 4.37 3.95
C ILE A 284 12.83 4.02 5.13
N VAL A 285 12.26 5.02 5.81
CA VAL A 285 11.47 4.83 7.03
C VAL A 285 9.98 4.68 6.77
N TRP A 286 9.48 5.15 5.63
CA TRP A 286 8.05 5.11 5.31
C TRP A 286 7.67 4.07 4.25
N TYR A 287 8.65 3.49 3.56
CA TYR A 287 8.36 2.54 2.49
C TYR A 287 7.88 1.18 3.04
N PHE A 288 6.95 0.58 2.32
CA PHE A 288 6.22 -0.61 2.75
C PHE A 288 7.04 -1.89 2.84
N SER A 289 8.21 -1.93 2.22
CA SER A 289 9.15 -3.07 2.32
C SER A 289 10.28 -2.83 3.33
N GLY A 290 10.21 -1.80 4.17
CA GLY A 290 11.15 -1.58 5.27
C GLY A 290 10.94 -2.55 6.43
N ILE A 291 12.01 -2.83 7.18
CA ILE A 291 11.96 -3.71 8.37
C ILE A 291 10.96 -3.20 9.41
N ASN A 292 10.88 -1.89 9.60
CA ASN A 292 9.95 -1.24 10.52
C ASN A 292 8.48 -1.50 10.14
N VAL A 293 8.14 -1.39 8.86
CA VAL A 293 6.78 -1.68 8.38
C VAL A 293 6.50 -3.18 8.43
N PHE A 294 7.48 -4.04 8.15
CA PHE A 294 7.36 -5.48 8.38
C PHE A 294 7.05 -5.79 9.85
N MET A 295 7.74 -5.14 10.80
CA MET A 295 7.48 -5.29 12.24
C MET A 295 6.06 -4.89 12.64
N MET A 296 5.43 -3.97 11.93
CA MET A 296 4.01 -3.62 12.12
C MET A 296 3.08 -4.62 11.44
N THR A 297 3.43 -5.10 10.26
CA THR A 297 2.59 -5.94 9.40
C THR A 297 2.41 -7.35 9.98
N LEU A 298 3.51 -7.97 10.39
CA LEU A 298 3.50 -9.38 10.85
C LEU A 298 2.56 -9.62 12.04
N PRO A 299 2.61 -8.83 13.12
CA PRO A 299 1.69 -9.02 14.26
C PRO A 299 0.22 -8.84 13.86
N LEU A 300 -0.08 -7.84 13.05
CA LEU A 300 -1.45 -7.60 12.58
C LEU A 300 -1.95 -8.77 11.75
N PHE A 301 -1.17 -9.26 10.79
CA PHE A 301 -1.56 -10.41 9.98
C PHE A 301 -1.81 -11.65 10.83
N VAL A 302 -0.90 -11.97 11.76
CA VAL A 302 -1.05 -13.11 12.69
C VAL A 302 -2.29 -12.94 13.55
N TRP A 303 -2.58 -11.76 14.03
CA TRP A 303 -3.78 -11.49 14.83
C TRP A 303 -5.05 -11.72 14.02
N PHE A 304 -5.19 -11.06 12.85
CA PHE A 304 -6.37 -11.22 12.01
C PHE A 304 -6.58 -12.68 11.56
N SER A 305 -5.51 -13.39 11.17
CA SER A 305 -5.58 -14.77 10.71
C SER A 305 -6.09 -15.76 11.77
N ARG A 306 -6.06 -15.37 13.05
CA ARG A 306 -6.56 -16.18 14.19
C ARG A 306 -8.00 -15.87 14.57
N MET A 307 -8.57 -14.80 14.02
CA MET A 307 -9.96 -14.42 14.32
C MET A 307 -10.93 -15.39 13.65
N ARG A 308 -11.83 -15.96 14.45
CA ARG A 308 -12.94 -16.78 13.96
C ARG A 308 -14.14 -15.87 13.70
N ILE A 309 -14.20 -15.30 12.50
CA ILE A 309 -15.24 -14.34 12.11
C ILE A 309 -16.12 -14.96 11.04
N GLU A 310 -17.42 -14.92 11.27
CA GLU A 310 -18.40 -15.25 10.24
C GLU A 310 -18.46 -14.10 9.20
N SER A 311 -18.38 -14.46 7.93
CA SER A 311 -18.51 -13.50 6.86
C SER A 311 -19.98 -13.07 6.68
N ARG A 312 -20.42 -12.08 7.47
CA ARG A 312 -21.76 -11.49 7.39
C ARG A 312 -21.95 -10.75 6.08
N GLN A 313 -23.18 -10.63 5.60
CA GLN A 313 -23.49 -10.04 4.30
C GLN A 313 -22.97 -8.58 4.15
N TRP A 314 -23.09 -7.75 5.19
CA TRP A 314 -22.57 -6.38 5.17
C TRP A 314 -21.04 -6.34 4.99
N LEU A 315 -20.32 -7.22 5.69
CA LEU A 315 -18.85 -7.31 5.62
C LEU A 315 -18.41 -7.75 4.21
N ARG A 316 -19.07 -8.75 3.63
CA ARG A 316 -18.82 -9.15 2.23
C ARG A 316 -19.05 -8.02 1.23
N ARG A 317 -20.09 -7.19 1.45
CA ARG A 317 -20.38 -6.04 0.60
C ARG A 317 -19.27 -4.99 0.68
N LEU A 318 -18.78 -4.68 1.89
CA LEU A 318 -17.65 -3.77 2.09
C LEU A 318 -16.36 -4.33 1.49
N ALA A 319 -16.02 -5.59 1.77
CA ALA A 319 -14.87 -6.26 1.21
C ALA A 319 -14.90 -6.31 -0.34
N ALA A 320 -16.07 -6.52 -0.93
CA ALA A 320 -16.24 -6.50 -2.38
C ALA A 320 -16.10 -5.10 -2.99
N ALA A 321 -16.38 -4.04 -2.23
CA ALA A 321 -16.21 -2.66 -2.67
C ALA A 321 -14.77 -2.13 -2.48
N SER A 322 -13.96 -2.77 -1.64
CA SER A 322 -12.65 -2.26 -1.21
C SER A 322 -11.69 -1.96 -2.37
N PHE A 323 -11.70 -2.78 -3.44
CA PHE A 323 -10.86 -2.54 -4.61
C PHE A 323 -11.28 -1.26 -5.34
N GLY A 324 -12.58 -1.07 -5.57
CA GLY A 324 -13.09 0.16 -6.18
C GLY A 324 -12.83 1.40 -5.32
N ILE A 325 -13.03 1.31 -4.00
CA ILE A 325 -12.71 2.40 -3.05
C ILE A 325 -11.24 2.75 -3.15
N TYR A 326 -10.36 1.73 -3.15
CA TYR A 326 -8.93 1.94 -3.33
C TYR A 326 -8.60 2.71 -4.62
N LEU A 327 -9.29 2.45 -5.73
CA LEU A 327 -9.02 3.09 -7.02
C LEU A 327 -9.47 4.55 -7.08
N CYS A 328 -10.59 4.91 -6.44
CA CYS A 328 -11.22 6.21 -6.61
C CYS A 328 -10.99 7.20 -5.45
N HIS A 329 -10.34 6.81 -4.35
CA HIS A 329 -10.35 7.63 -3.12
C HIS A 329 -9.60 8.96 -3.23
N TYR A 330 -8.59 9.08 -4.08
CA TYR A 330 -7.67 10.23 -4.08
C TYR A 330 -8.37 11.58 -4.35
N PRO A 331 -9.23 11.73 -5.37
CA PRO A 331 -10.01 12.94 -5.54
C PRO A 331 -10.96 13.24 -4.37
N PHE A 332 -11.51 12.20 -3.72
CA PHE A 332 -12.34 12.39 -2.53
C PHE A 332 -11.55 12.89 -1.33
N VAL A 333 -10.26 12.55 -1.23
CA VAL A 333 -9.36 13.14 -0.21
C VAL A 333 -9.23 14.65 -0.42
N TYR A 334 -9.09 15.12 -1.67
CA TYR A 334 -9.04 16.55 -1.98
C TYR A 334 -10.32 17.26 -1.56
N MET A 335 -11.47 16.71 -1.98
CA MET A 335 -12.79 17.25 -1.64
C MET A 335 -13.02 17.25 -0.12
N ALA A 336 -12.62 16.20 0.57
CA ALA A 336 -12.76 16.11 2.02
C ALA A 336 -11.84 17.09 2.76
N TYR A 337 -10.63 17.34 2.26
CA TYR A 337 -9.74 18.35 2.82
C TYR A 337 -10.42 19.73 2.78
N ASP A 338 -10.86 20.17 1.61
CA ASP A 338 -11.50 21.48 1.44
C ASP A 338 -12.81 21.61 2.25
N LEU A 339 -13.55 20.50 2.41
CA LEU A 339 -14.77 20.47 3.22
C LEU A 339 -14.49 20.74 4.71
N PHE A 340 -13.38 20.21 5.24
CA PHE A 340 -13.06 20.29 6.67
C PHE A 340 -11.92 21.27 6.99
N ASP A 341 -11.31 21.91 6.02
CA ASP A 341 -10.18 22.82 6.23
C ASP A 341 -10.54 24.01 7.11
N ARG A 342 -11.73 24.58 6.93
CA ARG A 342 -12.24 25.73 7.73
C ARG A 342 -12.74 25.34 9.11
N ALA A 343 -12.80 24.05 9.45
CA ALA A 343 -13.24 23.61 10.77
C ALA A 343 -12.12 23.85 11.80
N SER A 344 -12.44 24.51 12.90
CA SER A 344 -11.54 24.74 14.04
C SER A 344 -11.32 23.49 14.91
N TRP A 345 -11.41 22.31 14.31
CA TRP A 345 -11.23 21.04 15.01
C TRP A 345 -9.74 20.65 15.12
N PRO A 346 -9.38 19.88 16.17
CA PRO A 346 -8.03 19.29 16.25
C PRO A 346 -7.70 18.49 14.97
N TYR A 347 -6.47 18.54 14.50
CA TYR A 347 -6.05 17.91 13.24
C TYR A 347 -6.40 16.43 13.17
N LEU A 348 -6.24 15.67 14.25
CA LEU A 348 -6.61 14.26 14.28
C LEU A 348 -8.12 14.04 14.03
N VAL A 349 -8.97 14.92 14.55
CA VAL A 349 -10.42 14.88 14.33
C VAL A 349 -10.74 15.22 12.87
N ARG A 350 -10.04 16.20 12.29
CA ARG A 350 -10.16 16.53 10.85
C ARG A 350 -9.78 15.34 9.99
N ILE A 351 -8.63 14.70 10.25
CA ILE A 351 -8.18 13.48 9.54
C ILE A 351 -9.24 12.36 9.64
N ALA A 352 -9.80 12.14 10.83
CA ALA A 352 -10.83 11.12 11.03
C ALA A 352 -12.12 11.45 10.25
N ALA A 353 -12.57 12.71 10.27
CA ALA A 353 -13.73 13.17 9.52
C ALA A 353 -13.52 13.07 8.00
N MET A 354 -12.36 13.50 7.50
CA MET A 354 -11.94 13.33 6.11
C MET A 354 -11.96 11.85 5.69
N THR A 355 -11.43 10.97 6.53
CA THR A 355 -11.41 9.53 6.28
C THR A 355 -12.83 8.96 6.17
N ALA A 356 -13.71 9.33 7.11
CA ALA A 356 -15.10 8.87 7.09
C ALA A 356 -15.85 9.37 5.85
N ALA A 357 -15.72 10.66 5.52
CA ALA A 357 -16.35 11.25 4.33
C ALA A 357 -15.82 10.63 3.03
N THR A 358 -14.50 10.51 2.88
CA THR A 358 -13.84 9.89 1.73
C THR A 358 -14.29 8.44 1.58
N PHE A 359 -14.23 7.64 2.63
CA PHE A 359 -14.62 6.23 2.58
C PHE A 359 -16.09 6.06 2.22
N ALA A 360 -16.99 6.85 2.82
CA ALA A 360 -18.42 6.83 2.52
C ALA A 360 -18.71 7.26 1.08
N GLY A 361 -18.14 8.37 0.61
CA GLY A 361 -18.29 8.87 -0.76
C GLY A 361 -17.81 7.85 -1.80
N CYS A 362 -16.63 7.29 -1.60
CA CYS A 362 -16.09 6.22 -2.45
C CYS A 362 -16.97 4.97 -2.43
N TYR A 363 -17.44 4.55 -1.25
CA TYR A 363 -18.34 3.40 -1.14
C TYR A 363 -19.63 3.61 -1.94
N LEU A 364 -20.24 4.78 -1.83
CA LEU A 364 -21.46 5.13 -2.59
C LEU A 364 -21.19 5.13 -4.09
N LEU A 365 -20.10 5.76 -4.55
CA LEU A 365 -19.70 5.75 -5.96
C LEU A 365 -19.49 4.33 -6.49
N VAL A 366 -18.72 3.52 -5.76
CA VAL A 366 -18.44 2.13 -6.14
C VAL A 366 -19.73 1.31 -6.20
N ARG A 367 -20.64 1.49 -5.23
CA ARG A 367 -21.94 0.83 -5.25
C ARG A 367 -22.82 1.27 -6.43
N ALA A 368 -22.78 2.53 -6.80
CA ALA A 368 -23.45 3.03 -8.01
C ALA A 368 -22.84 2.40 -9.27
N MET A 369 -21.50 2.39 -9.40
CA MET A 369 -20.81 1.78 -10.54
C MET A 369 -21.07 0.26 -10.65
N GLN A 370 -21.25 -0.43 -9.53
CA GLN A 370 -21.56 -1.87 -9.51
C GLN A 370 -22.99 -2.21 -9.97
N ARG A 371 -23.88 -1.22 -10.10
CA ARG A 371 -25.25 -1.44 -10.61
C ARG A 371 -25.32 -1.67 -12.13
N TRP A 372 -24.33 -1.18 -12.87
CA TRP A 372 -24.28 -1.30 -14.33
C TRP A 372 -23.11 -2.18 -14.78
N ARG A 373 -23.39 -3.14 -15.66
CA ARG A 373 -22.38 -4.10 -16.18
C ARG A 373 -21.16 -3.44 -16.83
N VAL A 374 -21.33 -2.26 -17.39
CA VAL A 374 -20.25 -1.51 -18.06
C VAL A 374 -19.27 -0.95 -17.03
N THR A 375 -19.77 -0.27 -15.99
CA THR A 375 -18.94 0.40 -14.99
C THR A 375 -18.41 -0.55 -13.90
N GLU A 376 -19.13 -1.66 -13.62
CA GLU A 376 -18.69 -2.68 -12.67
C GLU A 376 -17.29 -3.22 -13.01
N ARG A 377 -16.94 -3.28 -14.31
CA ARG A 377 -15.65 -3.78 -14.81
C ARG A 377 -14.44 -2.96 -14.34
N PHE A 378 -14.66 -1.73 -13.92
CA PHE A 378 -13.62 -0.79 -13.51
C PHE A 378 -13.44 -0.70 -12.00
N VAL A 379 -14.29 -1.37 -11.22
CA VAL A 379 -14.28 -1.31 -9.74
C VAL A 379 -14.32 -2.69 -9.07
N ARG A 380 -14.15 -3.79 -9.88
CA ARG A 380 -14.26 -5.17 -9.38
C ARG A 380 -13.04 -6.04 -9.69
#